data_38437f60f226270a0fa75ff9f9d1ac81
#
_entry.id   38437f60f226270a0fa75ff9f9d1ac81
#
_cell.length_a   1.000
_cell.length_b   1.000
_cell.length_c   1.000
_cell.angle_alpha   90.00
_cell.angle_beta   90.00
_cell.angle_gamma   90.00
#
_symmetry.space_group_name_H-M   'P 1'
#
loop_
_entity.id
_entity.type
_entity.pdbx_description
1 polymer ?
#
loop_
_entity_poly.entity_id
_entity_poly.type
_entity_poly.pdbx_seq_one_letter_code
_entity_poly.pdbx_strand_id
1 'polypeptide(L)'
;MKHTLNILILLALTGVISAQPGGRGGGDRGQGQRPGGDRGQRPGGDRGGETRRIMPISLRIGLIETLGRIGGLDAEAILVKTLRQTQVGVEVSIIDRQLTKLADDAEHQHKDKVLSAAKYILLNPPDTTDAVPGQLDSRAVGALWDILIRYKDTTFKDEAEKMLVTENGLDRRALDYLTRVLEAQSVPILATVYYDANIENRTKEDLWGRINDYLDESPAAGQVMVDRFREGLQKMADEKTEQAKREAERAQRAAGGGGEEASRADRFAEMRARFQQGGGGRGGGSRGALRGDLERLGRSPGQGKELAAEAISNRRAILTGVKGTTSDPDFQTMFASLDKRLDDLANPTEETNSRWRLSDPESARREEERRNRDGGEGRTPGTPRRPGQGN
;
A
#
# COMPACT_ATOMS: atom_id res chain seq x y z
N MET A 1 -34.70 31.74 -29.64
CA MET A 1 -33.94 30.49 -29.60
C MET A 1 -33.30 30.16 -28.23
N LYS A 2 -32.78 31.13 -27.46
CA LYS A 2 -32.14 30.86 -26.14
C LYS A 2 -33.09 30.23 -25.08
N HIS A 3 -34.36 30.58 -25.05
CA HIS A 3 -35.33 30.08 -24.07
C HIS A 3 -35.83 28.65 -24.34
N THR A 4 -35.88 28.20 -25.59
CA THR A 4 -36.31 26.85 -25.95
C THR A 4 -35.26 25.79 -25.59
N LEU A 5 -33.95 26.12 -25.69
CA LEU A 5 -32.86 25.22 -25.33
C LEU A 5 -32.84 24.92 -23.83
N ASN A 6 -33.11 25.95 -23.00
CA ASN A 6 -33.12 25.79 -21.53
C ASN A 6 -34.26 24.85 -21.04
N ILE A 7 -35.43 24.88 -21.69
CA ILE A 7 -36.57 24.03 -21.32
C ILE A 7 -36.27 22.56 -21.66
N LEU A 8 -35.63 22.30 -22.79
CA LEU A 8 -35.31 20.94 -23.25
C LEU A 8 -34.24 20.26 -22.35
N ILE A 9 -33.23 21.02 -21.92
CA ILE A 9 -32.19 20.53 -21.02
C ILE A 9 -32.76 20.26 -19.62
N LEU A 10 -33.69 21.10 -19.15
CA LEU A 10 -34.30 20.91 -17.82
C LEU A 10 -35.19 19.66 -17.78
N LEU A 11 -35.94 19.36 -18.83
CA LEU A 11 -36.80 18.17 -18.93
C LEU A 11 -35.98 16.88 -19.01
N ALA A 12 -34.81 16.88 -19.69
CA ALA A 12 -33.94 15.73 -19.80
C ALA A 12 -33.24 15.39 -18.43
N LEU A 13 -33.05 16.40 -17.58
CA LEU A 13 -32.39 16.21 -16.27
C LEU A 13 -33.33 15.69 -15.17
N THR A 14 -34.65 15.70 -15.36
CA THR A 14 -35.63 15.22 -14.37
C THR A 14 -36.21 13.84 -14.67
N GLY A 15 -35.87 13.23 -15.82
CA GLY A 15 -36.41 11.92 -16.23
C GLY A 15 -35.78 10.78 -15.50
N VAL A 16 -36.53 10.14 -14.62
CA VAL A 16 -36.20 8.85 -14.00
C VAL A 16 -36.56 7.74 -14.99
N ILE A 17 -35.62 7.03 -15.54
CA ILE A 17 -35.85 5.85 -16.37
C ILE A 17 -35.65 4.61 -15.51
N SER A 18 -36.75 3.91 -15.21
CA SER A 18 -36.75 2.57 -14.61
C SER A 18 -36.30 1.55 -15.66
N ALA A 19 -35.15 0.90 -15.44
CA ALA A 19 -34.69 -0.23 -16.24
C ALA A 19 -34.97 -1.55 -15.49
N GLN A 20 -35.72 -2.45 -16.16
CA GLN A 20 -36.04 -3.81 -15.69
C GLN A 20 -34.81 -4.73 -15.66
N PRO A 21 -34.69 -5.66 -14.69
CA PRO A 21 -33.65 -6.66 -14.68
C PRO A 21 -34.06 -7.93 -15.41
N GLY A 22 -33.24 -8.35 -16.35
CA GLY A 22 -33.38 -9.60 -17.09
C GLY A 22 -32.15 -10.49 -17.04
N GLY A 23 -32.35 -11.77 -16.65
CA GLY A 23 -31.59 -12.89 -17.21
C GLY A 23 -30.51 -13.53 -16.33
N ARG A 24 -30.90 -14.60 -15.60
CA ARG A 24 -30.02 -15.66 -15.06
C ARG A 24 -29.45 -16.53 -16.21
N GLY A 25 -28.15 -16.87 -16.14
CA GLY A 25 -27.55 -17.93 -16.95
C GLY A 25 -26.47 -18.63 -16.15
N GLY A 26 -26.77 -19.88 -15.71
CA GLY A 26 -25.82 -20.79 -15.07
C GLY A 26 -25.02 -21.54 -16.13
N GLY A 27 -23.84 -22.07 -15.76
CA GLY A 27 -22.97 -22.91 -16.59
C GLY A 27 -21.67 -23.19 -15.86
N ASP A 28 -21.60 -24.26 -15.28
CA ASP A 28 -20.97 -25.56 -15.52
C ASP A 28 -19.47 -25.65 -15.21
N ARG A 29 -19.17 -26.58 -14.26
CA ARG A 29 -17.84 -26.90 -13.76
C ARG A 29 -17.18 -27.91 -14.71
N GLY A 30 -16.11 -27.51 -15.39
CA GLY A 30 -15.22 -28.40 -16.14
C GLY A 30 -13.94 -28.69 -15.36
N GLN A 31 -13.77 -29.90 -14.85
CA GLN A 31 -12.49 -30.46 -14.43
C GLN A 31 -11.64 -30.72 -15.66
N GLY A 32 -10.44 -30.13 -15.75
CA GLY A 32 -9.48 -30.37 -16.82
C GLY A 32 -8.08 -30.54 -16.27
N GLN A 33 -7.56 -31.75 -16.46
CA GLN A 33 -6.21 -32.22 -16.16
C GLN A 33 -5.10 -31.32 -16.75
N ARG A 34 -4.05 -31.08 -15.93
CA ARG A 34 -2.82 -30.44 -16.37
C ARG A 34 -1.86 -31.45 -16.99
N PRO A 35 -1.36 -31.26 -18.19
CA PRO A 35 -0.06 -31.78 -18.63
C PRO A 35 1.05 -30.73 -18.40
N GLY A 36 2.22 -31.25 -18.07
CA GLY A 36 3.39 -30.43 -17.72
C GLY A 36 4.10 -29.80 -18.91
N GLY A 37 4.85 -28.76 -18.57
CA GLY A 37 6.13 -28.40 -19.16
C GLY A 37 6.07 -27.63 -20.46
N ASP A 38 6.31 -26.31 -20.41
CA ASP A 38 7.36 -25.73 -21.26
C ASP A 38 7.72 -24.33 -20.75
N ARG A 39 9.01 -24.11 -20.48
CA ARG A 39 9.52 -22.77 -20.11
C ARG A 39 9.75 -21.98 -21.40
N GLY A 40 8.67 -21.61 -22.07
CA GLY A 40 8.67 -20.69 -23.19
C GLY A 40 8.79 -19.25 -22.72
N GLN A 41 9.70 -18.51 -23.33
CA GLN A 41 9.92 -17.08 -23.22
C GLN A 41 8.58 -16.33 -23.15
N ARG A 42 8.36 -15.58 -22.06
CA ARG A 42 7.26 -14.62 -21.99
C ARG A 42 7.57 -13.46 -22.93
N PRO A 43 6.82 -13.25 -24.03
CA PRO A 43 6.88 -12.00 -24.76
C PRO A 43 6.46 -10.88 -23.81
N GLY A 44 7.17 -9.76 -23.88
CA GLY A 44 6.88 -8.56 -23.11
C GLY A 44 5.40 -8.23 -23.18
N GLY A 45 4.69 -8.44 -22.09
CA GLY A 45 3.28 -8.11 -21.99
C GLY A 45 3.12 -6.61 -22.08
N ASP A 46 2.51 -6.22 -23.15
CA ASP A 46 2.00 -4.88 -23.42
C ASP A 46 1.07 -4.47 -22.26
N ARG A 47 1.61 -3.70 -21.30
CA ARG A 47 0.86 -3.11 -20.21
C ARG A 47 0.11 -1.88 -20.70
N GLY A 48 -0.76 -2.05 -21.68
CA GLY A 48 -1.45 -0.94 -22.32
C GLY A 48 -2.92 -1.16 -22.61
N GLY A 49 -3.48 -2.28 -22.25
CA GLY A 49 -4.90 -2.54 -22.44
C GLY A 49 -5.72 -2.34 -21.16
N GLU A 50 -5.76 -1.14 -20.58
CA GLU A 50 -6.93 -0.77 -19.80
C GLU A 50 -8.13 -0.87 -20.78
N THR A 51 -8.81 -2.00 -20.74
CA THR A 51 -10.18 -2.06 -21.23
C THR A 51 -10.96 -1.04 -20.40
N ARG A 52 -10.99 0.20 -20.86
CA ARG A 52 -11.94 1.22 -20.40
C ARG A 52 -13.29 0.52 -20.49
N ARG A 53 -13.78 -0.02 -19.39
CA ARG A 53 -15.18 -0.43 -19.30
C ARG A 53 -15.96 0.80 -19.64
N ILE A 54 -16.48 0.83 -20.87
CA ILE A 54 -17.31 1.90 -21.37
C ILE A 54 -18.53 1.82 -20.45
N MET A 55 -18.59 2.75 -19.48
CA MET A 55 -19.84 2.95 -18.74
C MET A 55 -20.92 3.22 -19.76
N PRO A 56 -22.11 2.59 -19.67
CA PRO A 56 -23.21 3.03 -20.47
C PRO A 56 -23.35 4.54 -20.23
N ILE A 57 -23.11 5.32 -21.28
CA ILE A 57 -23.16 6.77 -21.21
C ILE A 57 -24.60 7.10 -20.88
N SER A 58 -24.90 7.48 -19.64
CA SER A 58 -26.21 7.99 -19.33
C SER A 58 -26.39 9.27 -20.17
N LEU A 59 -27.58 9.50 -20.71
CA LEU A 59 -27.88 10.73 -21.44
C LEU A 59 -27.43 11.96 -20.65
N ARG A 60 -27.57 11.93 -19.35
CA ARG A 60 -27.21 13.00 -18.43
C ARG A 60 -25.69 13.27 -18.41
N ILE A 61 -24.87 12.24 -18.39
CA ILE A 61 -23.39 12.37 -18.49
C ILE A 61 -23.03 12.96 -19.86
N GLY A 62 -23.62 12.46 -20.94
CA GLY A 62 -23.40 13.00 -22.28
C GLY A 62 -23.77 14.47 -22.40
N LEU A 63 -24.84 14.92 -21.76
CA LEU A 63 -25.23 16.33 -21.71
C LEU A 63 -24.23 17.18 -20.93
N ILE A 64 -23.76 16.72 -19.78
CA ILE A 64 -22.71 17.39 -18.96
C ILE A 64 -21.43 17.55 -19.79
N GLU A 65 -20.98 16.51 -20.46
CA GLU A 65 -19.81 16.59 -21.35
C GLU A 65 -19.99 17.51 -22.53
N THR A 66 -21.20 17.54 -23.11
CA THR A 66 -21.55 18.43 -24.22
C THR A 66 -21.55 19.90 -23.78
N LEU A 67 -22.09 20.21 -22.61
CA LEU A 67 -22.00 21.54 -22.01
C LEU A 67 -20.55 22.00 -21.85
N GLY A 68 -19.66 21.12 -21.34
CA GLY A 68 -18.24 21.43 -21.25
C GLY A 68 -17.56 21.68 -22.61
N ARG A 69 -18.05 21.08 -23.70
CA ARG A 69 -17.56 21.34 -25.07
C ARG A 69 -18.11 22.62 -25.67
N ILE A 70 -19.38 22.95 -25.40
CA ILE A 70 -20.01 24.19 -25.86
C ILE A 70 -19.30 25.39 -25.25
N GLY A 71 -18.99 25.31 -23.94
CA GLY A 71 -18.28 26.37 -23.24
C GLY A 71 -19.11 27.63 -23.02
N GLY A 72 -18.45 28.67 -22.53
CA GLY A 72 -19.03 29.97 -22.25
C GLY A 72 -19.83 30.06 -20.95
N LEU A 73 -20.20 31.28 -20.57
CA LEU A 73 -20.83 31.57 -19.27
C LEU A 73 -22.18 30.86 -19.05
N ASP A 74 -22.99 30.69 -20.13
CA ASP A 74 -24.27 30.00 -20.02
C ASP A 74 -24.07 28.50 -19.71
N ALA A 75 -23.09 27.83 -20.37
CA ALA A 75 -22.76 26.43 -20.09
C ALA A 75 -22.22 26.24 -18.68
N GLU A 76 -21.34 27.12 -18.22
CA GLU A 76 -20.80 27.14 -16.86
C GLU A 76 -21.91 27.28 -15.82
N ALA A 77 -22.84 28.23 -16.02
CA ALA A 77 -23.97 28.41 -15.11
C ALA A 77 -24.87 27.18 -15.01
N ILE A 78 -25.08 26.46 -16.14
CA ILE A 78 -25.87 25.22 -16.16
C ILE A 78 -25.11 24.11 -15.44
N LEU A 79 -23.80 23.95 -15.65
CA LEU A 79 -22.97 22.97 -14.94
C LEU A 79 -23.00 23.19 -13.42
N VAL A 80 -22.86 24.45 -12.97
CA VAL A 80 -22.94 24.81 -11.54
C VAL A 80 -24.33 24.56 -10.97
N LYS A 81 -25.40 24.83 -11.74
CA LYS A 81 -26.76 24.49 -11.32
C LYS A 81 -26.95 22.99 -11.18
N THR A 82 -26.44 22.22 -12.15
CA THR A 82 -26.49 20.74 -12.12
C THR A 82 -25.72 20.19 -10.94
N LEU A 83 -24.54 20.74 -10.63
CA LEU A 83 -23.72 20.37 -9.48
C LEU A 83 -24.47 20.49 -8.14
N ARG A 84 -25.27 21.53 -7.98
CA ARG A 84 -26.07 21.74 -6.77
C ARG A 84 -27.22 20.77 -6.61
N GLN A 85 -27.64 20.13 -7.68
CA GLN A 85 -28.83 19.25 -7.73
C GLN A 85 -28.46 17.78 -7.77
N THR A 86 -27.21 17.46 -8.17
CA THR A 86 -26.81 16.06 -8.30
C THR A 86 -26.48 15.42 -6.95
N GLN A 87 -26.91 14.17 -6.81
CA GLN A 87 -26.51 13.27 -5.73
C GLN A 87 -25.65 12.10 -6.26
N VAL A 88 -25.21 12.19 -7.51
CA VAL A 88 -24.45 11.16 -8.21
C VAL A 88 -22.97 11.53 -8.19
N GLY A 89 -22.15 10.78 -7.45
CA GLY A 89 -20.74 11.10 -7.24
C GLY A 89 -19.92 11.16 -8.54
N VAL A 90 -20.22 10.31 -9.52
CA VAL A 90 -19.54 10.35 -10.84
C VAL A 90 -19.86 11.65 -11.58
N GLU A 91 -21.09 12.15 -11.49
CA GLU A 91 -21.46 13.41 -12.13
C GLU A 91 -20.69 14.59 -11.53
N VAL A 92 -20.53 14.65 -10.19
CA VAL A 92 -19.71 15.67 -9.53
C VAL A 92 -18.30 15.68 -10.12
N SER A 93 -17.67 14.51 -10.28
CA SER A 93 -16.34 14.39 -10.85
C SER A 93 -16.26 14.84 -12.32
N ILE A 94 -17.29 14.56 -13.11
CA ILE A 94 -17.33 14.97 -14.52
C ILE A 94 -17.56 16.49 -14.62
N ILE A 95 -18.47 17.03 -13.80
CA ILE A 95 -18.74 18.48 -13.76
C ILE A 95 -17.49 19.24 -13.35
N ASP A 96 -16.80 18.81 -12.29
CA ASP A 96 -15.53 19.37 -11.84
C ASP A 96 -14.50 19.46 -12.97
N ARG A 97 -14.31 18.35 -13.70
CA ARG A 97 -13.41 18.29 -14.84
C ARG A 97 -13.82 19.24 -15.98
N GLN A 98 -15.13 19.39 -16.24
CA GLN A 98 -15.59 20.32 -17.29
C GLN A 98 -15.40 21.79 -16.84
N LEU A 99 -15.70 22.11 -15.58
CA LEU A 99 -15.48 23.45 -15.02
C LEU A 99 -13.99 23.82 -15.05
N THR A 100 -13.10 22.90 -14.71
CA THR A 100 -11.64 23.09 -14.82
C THR A 100 -11.21 23.39 -16.25
N LYS A 101 -11.76 22.69 -17.24
CA LYS A 101 -11.47 22.95 -18.66
C LYS A 101 -11.98 24.32 -19.14
N LEU A 102 -13.11 24.77 -18.61
CA LEU A 102 -13.70 26.07 -18.99
C LEU A 102 -12.93 27.23 -18.37
N ALA A 103 -12.34 27.02 -17.21
CA ALA A 103 -11.54 28.04 -16.53
C ALA A 103 -10.15 28.24 -17.14
N ASP A 104 -9.69 27.30 -17.98
CA ASP A 104 -8.32 27.27 -18.54
C ASP A 104 -7.23 27.34 -17.45
N ASP A 105 -7.57 26.98 -16.22
CA ASP A 105 -6.72 27.00 -15.03
C ASP A 105 -6.85 25.68 -14.24
N ALA A 106 -5.86 25.38 -13.40
CA ALA A 106 -5.85 24.20 -12.54
C ALA A 106 -6.97 24.23 -11.49
N GLU A 107 -7.36 25.44 -11.06
CA GLU A 107 -8.43 25.68 -10.09
C GLU A 107 -9.47 26.63 -10.69
N HIS A 108 -10.73 26.17 -10.77
CA HIS A 108 -11.83 27.02 -11.20
C HIS A 108 -12.53 27.72 -10.02
N GLN A 109 -13.20 28.86 -10.29
CA GLN A 109 -13.88 29.68 -9.27
C GLN A 109 -14.98 28.93 -8.48
N HIS A 110 -15.39 27.73 -8.90
CA HIS A 110 -16.45 26.94 -8.26
C HIS A 110 -15.94 25.77 -7.44
N LYS A 111 -14.64 25.70 -7.14
CA LYS A 111 -14.04 24.60 -6.38
C LYS A 111 -14.76 24.33 -5.04
N ASP A 112 -15.13 25.39 -4.30
CA ASP A 112 -15.82 25.25 -3.01
C ASP A 112 -17.20 24.58 -3.12
N LYS A 113 -17.89 24.80 -4.25
CA LYS A 113 -19.18 24.14 -4.51
C LYS A 113 -18.97 22.66 -4.85
N VAL A 114 -17.89 22.33 -5.59
CA VAL A 114 -17.51 20.95 -5.91
C VAL A 114 -17.11 20.22 -4.65
N LEU A 115 -16.27 20.83 -3.81
CA LEU A 115 -15.88 20.27 -2.51
C LEU A 115 -17.08 20.02 -1.61
N SER A 116 -18.01 20.99 -1.53
CA SER A 116 -19.23 20.86 -0.74
C SER A 116 -20.12 19.71 -1.24
N ALA A 117 -20.27 19.57 -2.55
CA ALA A 117 -21.04 18.48 -3.16
C ALA A 117 -20.38 17.11 -2.91
N ALA A 118 -19.04 17.02 -3.05
CA ALA A 118 -18.29 15.80 -2.81
C ALA A 118 -18.41 15.35 -1.34
N LYS A 119 -18.20 16.26 -0.39
CA LYS A 119 -18.35 16.00 1.04
C LYS A 119 -19.77 15.56 1.39
N TYR A 120 -20.77 16.28 0.87
CA TYR A 120 -22.17 15.94 1.13
C TYR A 120 -22.50 14.49 0.73
N ILE A 121 -22.09 14.07 -0.49
CA ILE A 121 -22.36 12.72 -0.98
C ILE A 121 -21.59 11.67 -0.18
N LEU A 122 -20.34 11.92 0.21
CA LEU A 122 -19.55 10.99 1.03
C LEU A 122 -20.16 10.78 2.42
N LEU A 123 -20.75 11.83 3.00
CA LEU A 123 -21.35 11.79 4.33
C LEU A 123 -22.79 11.28 4.35
N ASN A 124 -23.48 11.35 3.22
CA ASN A 124 -24.88 10.92 3.08
C ASN A 124 -24.99 9.83 2.00
N PRO A 125 -24.46 8.62 2.26
CA PRO A 125 -24.58 7.54 1.32
C PRO A 125 -26.08 7.20 1.10
N PRO A 126 -26.51 6.97 -0.15
CA PRO A 126 -27.89 6.59 -0.43
C PRO A 126 -28.19 5.21 0.16
N ASP A 127 -29.44 4.97 0.52
CA ASP A 127 -29.88 3.64 0.90
C ASP A 127 -29.59 2.65 -0.22
N THR A 128 -28.96 1.51 0.14
CA THR A 128 -28.44 0.52 -0.81
C THR A 128 -29.49 -0.09 -1.73
N THR A 129 -30.78 0.00 -1.36
CA THR A 129 -31.91 -0.51 -2.14
C THR A 129 -32.26 0.32 -3.37
N ASP A 130 -31.98 1.64 -3.34
CA ASP A 130 -32.38 2.59 -4.38
C ASP A 130 -31.20 3.24 -5.09
N ALA A 131 -29.98 2.73 -4.85
CA ALA A 131 -28.75 3.34 -5.40
C ALA A 131 -28.70 3.24 -6.93
N VAL A 132 -28.61 4.40 -7.58
CA VAL A 132 -28.40 4.50 -9.03
C VAL A 132 -26.92 4.17 -9.34
N PRO A 133 -26.62 3.39 -10.41
CA PRO A 133 -25.24 3.15 -10.82
C PRO A 133 -24.43 4.46 -10.97
N GLY A 134 -23.25 4.53 -10.33
CA GLY A 134 -22.40 5.71 -10.30
C GLY A 134 -22.76 6.74 -9.23
N GLN A 135 -23.78 6.50 -8.41
CA GLN A 135 -24.15 7.39 -7.31
C GLN A 135 -23.10 7.36 -6.20
N LEU A 136 -22.87 6.17 -5.63
CA LEU A 136 -21.85 5.96 -4.62
C LEU A 136 -21.24 4.54 -4.73
N ASP A 137 -21.02 4.07 -5.95
CA ASP A 137 -20.25 2.86 -6.18
C ASP A 137 -18.75 3.12 -5.92
N SER A 138 -17.93 2.07 -5.95
CA SER A 138 -16.50 2.17 -5.66
C SER A 138 -15.77 3.19 -6.53
N ARG A 139 -16.27 3.45 -7.75
CA ARG A 139 -15.71 4.42 -8.69
C ARG A 139 -16.11 5.85 -8.31
N ALA A 140 -17.38 6.06 -7.97
CA ALA A 140 -17.87 7.35 -7.50
C ALA A 140 -17.15 7.78 -6.22
N VAL A 141 -17.06 6.88 -5.23
CA VAL A 141 -16.33 7.13 -3.99
C VAL A 141 -14.88 7.49 -4.26
N GLY A 142 -14.18 6.73 -5.12
CA GLY A 142 -12.80 7.06 -5.50
C GLY A 142 -12.67 8.45 -6.11
N ALA A 143 -13.55 8.79 -7.05
CA ALA A 143 -13.54 10.10 -7.71
C ALA A 143 -13.81 11.27 -6.74
N LEU A 144 -14.69 11.08 -5.74
CA LEU A 144 -14.96 12.09 -4.72
C LEU A 144 -13.75 12.31 -3.80
N TRP A 145 -13.09 11.24 -3.35
CA TRP A 145 -11.84 11.35 -2.60
C TRP A 145 -10.73 12.02 -3.41
N ASP A 146 -10.61 11.71 -4.70
CA ASP A 146 -9.63 12.34 -5.59
C ASP A 146 -9.86 13.86 -5.72
N ILE A 147 -11.11 14.32 -5.67
CA ILE A 147 -11.45 15.76 -5.64
C ILE A 147 -10.92 16.39 -4.35
N LEU A 148 -11.20 15.81 -3.18
CA LEU A 148 -10.72 16.33 -1.89
C LEU A 148 -9.20 16.40 -1.84
N ILE A 149 -8.52 15.38 -2.35
CA ILE A 149 -7.05 15.30 -2.42
C ILE A 149 -6.50 16.36 -3.37
N ARG A 150 -7.08 16.51 -4.57
CA ARG A 150 -6.62 17.46 -5.59
C ARG A 150 -6.65 18.89 -5.09
N TYR A 151 -7.73 19.26 -4.42
CA TYR A 151 -7.89 20.61 -3.89
C TYR A 151 -7.26 20.79 -2.51
N LYS A 152 -6.58 19.77 -1.97
CA LYS A 152 -5.94 19.77 -0.64
C LYS A 152 -6.91 20.27 0.44
N ASP A 153 -8.14 19.79 0.42
CA ASP A 153 -9.17 20.21 1.36
C ASP A 153 -8.93 19.63 2.76
N THR A 154 -8.42 20.42 3.67
CA THR A 154 -8.15 20.01 5.05
C THR A 154 -9.39 19.95 5.94
N THR A 155 -10.51 20.54 5.50
CA THR A 155 -11.71 20.66 6.35
C THR A 155 -12.46 19.34 6.52
N PHE A 156 -12.15 18.32 5.70
CA PHE A 156 -12.75 16.97 5.80
C PHE A 156 -11.96 16.02 6.69
N LYS A 157 -10.92 16.51 7.40
CA LYS A 157 -10.01 15.72 8.21
C LYS A 157 -10.72 14.85 9.25
N ASP A 158 -11.59 15.44 10.06
CA ASP A 158 -12.22 14.76 11.19
C ASP A 158 -13.18 13.65 10.73
N GLU A 159 -13.82 13.84 9.58
CA GLU A 159 -14.67 12.81 8.98
C GLU A 159 -13.83 11.68 8.33
N ALA A 160 -12.72 12.04 7.68
CA ALA A 160 -11.79 11.06 7.13
C ALA A 160 -11.16 10.20 8.23
N GLU A 161 -10.87 10.77 9.40
CA GLU A 161 -10.37 10.03 10.57
C GLU A 161 -11.39 8.99 11.05
N LYS A 162 -12.68 9.36 11.15
CA LYS A 162 -13.77 8.44 11.51
C LYS A 162 -13.95 7.31 10.49
N MET A 163 -13.67 7.59 9.20
CA MET A 163 -13.78 6.63 8.11
C MET A 163 -12.52 5.75 7.96
N LEU A 164 -11.42 6.06 8.66
CA LEU A 164 -10.14 5.39 8.47
C LEU A 164 -10.19 3.91 8.82
N VAL A 165 -10.92 3.55 9.89
CA VAL A 165 -11.11 2.18 10.32
C VAL A 165 -12.58 1.82 10.23
N THR A 166 -12.88 0.76 9.49
CA THR A 166 -14.21 0.22 9.31
C THR A 166 -14.26 -1.23 9.82
N GLU A 167 -15.44 -1.81 9.89
CA GLU A 167 -15.63 -3.24 10.21
C GLU A 167 -14.86 -4.17 9.23
N ASN A 168 -14.61 -3.70 8.00
CA ASN A 168 -13.87 -4.43 6.98
C ASN A 168 -12.35 -4.16 7.00
N GLY A 169 -11.86 -3.44 8.01
CA GLY A 169 -10.46 -3.04 8.17
C GLY A 169 -10.18 -1.60 7.73
N LEU A 170 -8.98 -1.33 7.24
CA LEU A 170 -8.49 0.01 6.89
C LEU A 170 -9.09 0.49 5.57
N ASP A 171 -9.75 1.65 5.59
CA ASP A 171 -10.16 2.34 4.35
C ASP A 171 -8.95 3.04 3.71
N ARG A 172 -8.50 2.49 2.59
CA ARG A 172 -7.32 3.01 1.86
C ARG A 172 -7.52 4.41 1.31
N ARG A 173 -8.74 4.82 1.01
CA ARG A 173 -9.04 6.15 0.45
C ARG A 173 -8.96 7.22 1.52
N ALA A 174 -9.51 6.93 2.70
CA ALA A 174 -9.36 7.79 3.87
C ALA A 174 -7.87 7.91 4.26
N LEU A 175 -7.12 6.80 4.23
CA LEU A 175 -5.69 6.81 4.48
C LEU A 175 -4.93 7.64 3.44
N ASP A 176 -5.21 7.46 2.16
CA ASP A 176 -4.58 8.22 1.08
C ASP A 176 -4.91 9.71 1.15
N TYR A 177 -6.15 10.07 1.53
CA TYR A 177 -6.53 11.45 1.78
C TYR A 177 -5.73 12.05 2.94
N LEU A 178 -5.75 11.41 4.11
CA LEU A 178 -5.03 11.89 5.29
C LEU A 178 -3.53 12.10 4.98
N THR A 179 -2.90 11.14 4.34
CA THR A 179 -1.47 11.21 4.05
C THR A 179 -1.11 12.24 2.97
N ARG A 180 -1.93 12.41 1.93
CA ARG A 180 -1.63 13.35 0.83
C ARG A 180 -2.04 14.79 1.12
N VAL A 181 -3.05 15.00 1.95
CA VAL A 181 -3.57 16.34 2.26
C VAL A 181 -2.89 16.91 3.50
N LEU A 182 -2.71 16.08 4.55
CA LEU A 182 -2.11 16.52 5.81
C LEU A 182 -0.60 16.25 5.89
N GLU A 183 -0.07 15.42 5.00
CA GLU A 183 1.37 15.07 4.95
C GLU A 183 1.86 14.61 6.35
N ALA A 184 2.93 15.16 6.88
CA ALA A 184 3.46 14.80 8.20
C ALA A 184 2.47 15.04 9.36
N GLN A 185 1.49 15.95 9.19
CA GLN A 185 0.45 16.19 10.19
C GLN A 185 -0.55 15.02 10.32
N SER A 186 -0.56 14.08 9.36
CA SER A 186 -1.36 12.85 9.47
C SER A 186 -0.79 11.86 10.48
N VAL A 187 0.50 11.94 10.78
CA VAL A 187 1.20 10.93 11.61
C VAL A 187 0.60 10.78 13.00
N PRO A 188 0.27 11.82 13.77
CA PRO A 188 -0.38 11.65 15.07
C PRO A 188 -1.70 10.87 15.00
N ILE A 189 -2.50 11.10 13.95
CA ILE A 189 -3.76 10.39 13.72
C ILE A 189 -3.49 8.91 13.44
N LEU A 190 -2.58 8.62 12.51
CA LEU A 190 -2.21 7.26 12.14
C LEU A 190 -1.57 6.51 13.31
N ALA A 191 -0.76 7.19 14.13
CA ALA A 191 -0.15 6.63 15.33
C ALA A 191 -1.19 6.26 16.39
N THR A 192 -2.23 7.10 16.60
CA THR A 192 -3.33 6.78 17.51
C THR A 192 -4.01 5.47 17.11
N VAL A 193 -4.30 5.30 15.82
CA VAL A 193 -4.90 4.06 15.30
C VAL A 193 -3.92 2.89 15.39
N TYR A 194 -2.63 3.10 15.12
CA TYR A 194 -1.60 2.06 15.23
C TYR A 194 -1.50 1.47 16.65
N TYR A 195 -1.63 2.30 17.68
CA TYR A 195 -1.58 1.87 19.09
C TYR A 195 -2.88 1.27 19.61
N ASP A 196 -3.98 1.33 18.88
CA ASP A 196 -5.22 0.67 19.29
C ASP A 196 -5.03 -0.85 19.33
N ALA A 197 -5.33 -1.43 20.50
CA ALA A 197 -5.18 -2.86 20.74
C ALA A 197 -6.11 -3.74 19.89
N ASN A 198 -7.23 -3.17 19.41
CA ASN A 198 -8.22 -3.87 18.61
C ASN A 198 -7.83 -3.97 17.12
N ILE A 199 -6.79 -3.25 16.70
CA ILE A 199 -6.37 -3.23 15.31
C ILE A 199 -5.52 -4.47 14.99
N GLU A 200 -5.88 -5.15 13.90
CA GLU A 200 -5.15 -6.30 13.38
C GLU A 200 -3.72 -5.97 12.98
N ASN A 201 -2.81 -6.92 13.16
CA ASN A 201 -1.39 -6.74 12.80
C ASN A 201 -1.18 -6.34 11.34
N ARG A 202 -2.01 -6.83 10.41
CA ARG A 202 -1.94 -6.45 9.00
C ARG A 202 -2.22 -4.96 8.81
N THR A 203 -3.25 -4.46 9.46
CA THR A 203 -3.60 -3.02 9.45
C THR A 203 -2.48 -2.19 10.06
N LYS A 204 -1.86 -2.64 11.16
CA LYS A 204 -0.68 -1.98 11.74
C LYS A 204 0.49 -1.91 10.76
N GLU A 205 0.73 -2.96 9.97
CA GLU A 205 1.77 -2.95 8.92
C GLU A 205 1.46 -1.95 7.79
N ASP A 206 0.20 -1.87 7.36
CA ASP A 206 -0.22 -0.90 6.34
C ASP A 206 -0.08 0.55 6.86
N LEU A 207 -0.47 0.82 8.11
CA LEU A 207 -0.29 2.11 8.78
C LEU A 207 1.20 2.45 8.95
N TRP A 208 2.01 1.49 9.40
CA TRP A 208 3.45 1.67 9.53
C TRP A 208 4.09 2.06 8.20
N GLY A 209 3.68 1.43 7.12
CA GLY A 209 4.16 1.78 5.78
C GLY A 209 3.99 3.26 5.47
N ARG A 210 2.90 3.90 5.92
CA ARG A 210 2.63 5.34 5.71
C ARG A 210 3.32 6.23 6.75
N ILE A 211 3.28 5.84 8.03
CA ILE A 211 3.95 6.60 9.12
C ILE A 211 5.45 6.71 8.82
N ASN A 212 6.05 5.63 8.35
CA ASN A 212 7.46 5.56 8.05
C ASN A 212 7.92 6.51 6.92
N ASP A 213 7.03 6.93 6.03
CA ASP A 213 7.36 7.90 4.98
C ASP A 213 7.71 9.30 5.57
N TYR A 214 7.32 9.55 6.83
CA TYR A 214 7.50 10.82 7.53
C TYR A 214 8.49 10.76 8.71
N LEU A 215 9.40 9.78 8.73
CA LEU A 215 10.43 9.67 9.79
C LEU A 215 11.34 10.91 9.88
N ASP A 216 11.56 11.57 8.77
CA ASP A 216 12.41 12.75 8.68
C ASP A 216 11.72 14.02 9.17
N GLU A 217 10.38 14.04 9.21
CA GLU A 217 9.56 15.23 9.44
C GLU A 217 8.75 15.18 10.74
N SER A 218 8.48 13.97 11.26
CA SER A 218 7.60 13.78 12.41
C SER A 218 8.26 13.02 13.57
N PRO A 219 8.47 13.65 14.73
CA PRO A 219 8.94 12.96 15.94
C PRO A 219 8.01 11.81 16.37
N ALA A 220 6.70 11.92 16.11
CA ALA A 220 5.74 10.87 16.40
C ALA A 220 5.99 9.61 15.55
N ALA A 221 6.41 9.75 14.28
CA ALA A 221 6.84 8.63 13.45
C ALA A 221 8.07 7.93 14.04
N GLY A 222 9.01 8.70 14.56
CA GLY A 222 10.18 8.19 15.26
C GLY A 222 9.81 7.37 16.50
N GLN A 223 8.85 7.86 17.30
CA GLN A 223 8.37 7.13 18.48
C GLN A 223 7.73 5.79 18.09
N VAL A 224 6.86 5.77 17.08
CA VAL A 224 6.27 4.52 16.57
C VAL A 224 7.36 3.54 16.13
N MET A 225 8.42 4.01 15.46
CA MET A 225 9.54 3.16 15.06
C MET A 225 10.26 2.54 16.26
N VAL A 226 10.56 3.32 17.30
CA VAL A 226 11.22 2.82 18.53
C VAL A 226 10.36 1.77 19.22
N ASP A 227 9.07 2.01 19.36
CA ASP A 227 8.15 1.08 20.00
C ASP A 227 7.96 -0.20 19.18
N ARG A 228 7.83 -0.08 17.87
CA ARG A 228 7.80 -1.22 16.94
C ARG A 228 9.08 -2.05 17.02
N PHE A 229 10.23 -1.40 17.14
CA PHE A 229 11.50 -2.08 17.29
C PHE A 229 11.54 -2.89 18.61
N ARG A 230 11.05 -2.31 19.69
CA ARG A 230 10.94 -2.99 21.00
C ARG A 230 10.00 -4.20 20.93
N GLU A 231 8.84 -4.05 20.31
CA GLU A 231 7.90 -5.16 20.08
C GLU A 231 8.52 -6.27 19.22
N GLY A 232 9.27 -5.91 18.19
CA GLY A 232 9.97 -6.85 17.33
C GLY A 232 11.06 -7.64 18.07
N LEU A 233 11.80 -7.00 18.98
CA LEU A 233 12.75 -7.69 19.86
C LEU A 233 12.05 -8.69 20.78
N GLN A 234 10.90 -8.32 21.35
CA GLN A 234 10.11 -9.23 22.17
C GLN A 234 9.66 -10.45 21.36
N LYS A 235 9.09 -10.23 20.18
CA LYS A 235 8.69 -11.32 19.28
C LYS A 235 9.88 -12.24 18.93
N MET A 236 11.05 -11.67 18.69
CA MET A 236 12.26 -12.45 18.41
C MET A 236 12.69 -13.29 19.61
N ALA A 237 12.55 -12.78 20.83
CA ALA A 237 12.83 -13.54 22.06
C ALA A 237 11.82 -14.68 22.25
N ASP A 238 10.53 -14.41 22.00
CA ASP A 238 9.47 -15.41 22.06
C ASP A 238 9.68 -16.52 21.01
N GLU A 239 10.04 -16.15 19.76
CA GLU A 239 10.39 -17.10 18.70
C GLU A 239 11.56 -18.02 19.09
N LYS A 240 12.61 -17.46 19.69
CA LYS A 240 13.75 -18.26 20.18
C LYS A 240 13.33 -19.24 21.29
N THR A 241 12.50 -18.78 22.21
CA THR A 241 11.97 -19.61 23.31
C THR A 241 11.12 -20.77 22.77
N GLU A 242 10.22 -20.47 21.86
CA GLU A 242 9.39 -21.49 21.20
C GLU A 242 10.23 -22.49 20.39
N GLN A 243 11.26 -22.00 19.70
CA GLN A 243 12.18 -22.88 18.97
C GLN A 243 12.93 -23.81 19.91
N ALA A 244 13.49 -23.30 21.01
CA ALA A 244 14.18 -24.10 22.02
C ALA A 244 13.25 -25.18 22.63
N LYS A 245 11.99 -24.82 22.93
CA LYS A 245 10.97 -25.76 23.38
C LYS A 245 10.70 -26.87 22.38
N ARG A 246 10.51 -26.53 21.13
CA ARG A 246 10.30 -27.53 20.06
C ARG A 246 11.50 -28.44 19.86
N GLU A 247 12.72 -27.91 19.97
CA GLU A 247 13.94 -28.70 19.88
C GLU A 247 14.07 -29.67 21.09
N ALA A 248 13.75 -29.21 22.31
CA ALA A 248 13.71 -30.06 23.48
C ALA A 248 12.66 -31.18 23.37
N GLU A 249 11.46 -30.88 22.92
CA GLU A 249 10.41 -31.89 22.67
C GLU A 249 10.83 -32.91 21.61
N ARG A 250 11.56 -32.48 20.55
CA ARG A 250 12.11 -33.41 19.54
C ARG A 250 13.18 -34.31 20.14
N ALA A 251 14.08 -33.76 20.93
CA ALA A 251 15.11 -34.54 21.60
C ALA A 251 14.48 -35.60 22.52
N GLN A 252 13.43 -35.26 23.26
CA GLN A 252 12.71 -36.21 24.12
C GLN A 252 12.03 -37.32 23.29
N ARG A 253 11.34 -36.98 22.16
CA ARG A 253 10.72 -37.97 21.27
C ARG A 253 11.77 -38.89 20.64
N ALA A 254 12.92 -38.35 20.22
CA ALA A 254 14.01 -39.15 19.67
C ALA A 254 14.61 -40.12 20.73
N ALA A 255 14.70 -39.71 21.97
CA ALA A 255 15.16 -40.56 23.06
C ALA A 255 14.15 -41.67 23.47
N GLY A 256 12.85 -41.45 23.20
CA GLY A 256 11.74 -42.38 23.47
C GLY A 256 11.54 -43.50 22.45
N GLY A 257 12.40 -43.66 21.44
CA GLY A 257 12.41 -44.83 20.53
C GLY A 257 11.29 -44.88 19.49
N GLY A 258 10.66 -43.76 19.18
CA GLY A 258 9.63 -43.65 18.11
C GLY A 258 10.23 -43.86 16.72
N GLY A 259 9.73 -44.88 15.99
CA GLY A 259 10.30 -45.37 14.75
C GLY A 259 10.40 -44.32 13.61
N GLU A 260 11.22 -44.59 12.61
CA GLU A 260 11.54 -43.73 11.47
C GLU A 260 10.33 -43.20 10.69
N GLU A 261 9.18 -43.90 10.72
CA GLU A 261 7.96 -43.48 10.03
C GLU A 261 7.29 -42.26 10.69
N ALA A 262 7.28 -42.18 12.04
CA ALA A 262 6.78 -41.03 12.76
C ALA A 262 7.62 -39.76 12.44
N SER A 263 8.92 -39.92 12.31
CA SER A 263 9.87 -38.87 11.92
C SER A 263 9.64 -38.28 10.50
N ARG A 264 9.12 -39.08 9.55
CA ARG A 264 8.77 -38.60 8.22
C ARG A 264 7.48 -37.79 8.20
N ALA A 265 6.43 -38.28 8.86
CA ALA A 265 5.14 -37.59 8.96
C ALA A 265 5.30 -36.23 9.68
N ASP A 266 6.08 -36.19 10.76
CA ASP A 266 6.38 -34.96 11.49
C ASP A 266 7.16 -33.94 10.62
N ARG A 267 8.11 -34.39 9.79
CA ARG A 267 8.83 -33.52 8.85
C ARG A 267 7.90 -32.93 7.78
N PHE A 268 6.97 -33.73 7.27
CA PHE A 268 5.98 -33.21 6.30
C PHE A 268 4.96 -32.26 6.95
N ALA A 269 4.52 -32.53 8.18
CA ALA A 269 3.63 -31.65 8.93
C ALA A 269 4.31 -30.31 9.22
N GLU A 270 5.61 -30.33 9.60
CA GLU A 270 6.40 -29.14 9.85
C GLU A 270 6.65 -28.33 8.56
N MET A 271 6.97 -28.99 7.46
CA MET A 271 7.12 -28.32 6.17
C MET A 271 5.80 -27.63 5.77
N ARG A 272 4.66 -28.30 5.98
CA ARG A 272 3.34 -27.74 5.71
C ARG A 272 3.02 -26.57 6.64
N ALA A 273 3.35 -26.65 7.93
CA ALA A 273 3.20 -25.59 8.90
C ALA A 273 4.07 -24.37 8.56
N ARG A 274 5.32 -24.57 8.14
CA ARG A 274 6.19 -23.50 7.62
C ARG A 274 5.62 -22.83 6.36
N PHE A 275 5.02 -23.61 5.45
CA PHE A 275 4.35 -23.06 4.27
C PHE A 275 3.05 -22.31 4.62
N GLN A 276 2.31 -22.74 5.63
CA GLN A 276 1.09 -22.07 6.07
C GLN A 276 1.35 -20.82 6.92
N GLN A 277 2.40 -20.82 7.76
CA GLN A 277 2.82 -19.64 8.52
C GLN A 277 3.64 -18.64 7.70
N GLY A 278 4.28 -19.11 6.62
CA GLY A 278 5.08 -18.29 5.71
C GLY A 278 4.32 -17.94 4.44
N GLY A 279 3.19 -17.25 4.55
CA GLY A 279 2.51 -16.68 3.37
C GLY A 279 3.46 -15.79 2.59
N GLY A 280 4.11 -16.36 1.57
CA GLY A 280 4.57 -15.68 0.35
C GLY A 280 5.58 -14.54 0.44
N GLY A 281 6.22 -14.26 1.57
CA GLY A 281 7.23 -13.23 1.68
C GLY A 281 8.62 -13.83 1.88
N ARG A 282 9.58 -13.49 1.05
CA ARG A 282 11.01 -13.86 1.18
C ARG A 282 11.49 -13.68 2.63
N GLY A 283 11.51 -14.76 3.35
CA GLY A 283 11.88 -15.10 4.67
C GLY A 283 12.84 -14.18 5.45
N GLY A 284 12.28 -13.23 6.15
CA GLY A 284 12.95 -12.70 7.31
C GLY A 284 11.98 -12.79 8.46
N GLY A 285 12.22 -13.70 9.43
CA GLY A 285 11.53 -13.66 10.71
C GLY A 285 11.64 -12.27 11.35
N SER A 286 11.16 -12.11 12.58
CA SER A 286 11.13 -10.82 13.29
C SER A 286 12.44 -10.01 13.15
N ARG A 287 13.60 -10.69 13.14
CA ARG A 287 14.90 -10.04 12.88
C ARG A 287 15.01 -9.37 11.51
N GLY A 288 14.48 -10.00 10.45
CA GLY A 288 14.51 -9.42 9.10
C GLY A 288 13.67 -8.15 8.97
N ALA A 289 12.53 -8.10 9.67
CA ALA A 289 11.70 -6.92 9.76
C ALA A 289 12.43 -5.77 10.49
N LEU A 290 13.01 -6.05 11.65
CA LEU A 290 13.80 -5.08 12.43
C LEU A 290 14.98 -4.51 11.64
N ARG A 291 15.71 -5.39 10.93
CA ARG A 291 16.76 -4.94 10.01
C ARG A 291 16.23 -4.03 8.91
N GLY A 292 15.10 -4.39 8.29
CA GLY A 292 14.46 -3.58 7.26
C GLY A 292 14.08 -2.19 7.76
N ASP A 293 13.59 -2.09 8.99
CA ASP A 293 13.27 -0.82 9.63
C ASP A 293 14.54 0.02 9.88
N LEU A 294 15.64 -0.58 10.36
CA LEU A 294 16.93 0.11 10.52
C LEU A 294 17.52 0.57 9.16
N GLU A 295 17.44 -0.27 8.12
CA GLU A 295 17.92 0.10 6.79
C GLU A 295 17.21 1.35 6.23
N ARG A 296 15.97 1.61 6.62
CA ARG A 296 15.22 2.80 6.21
C ARG A 296 15.85 4.08 6.75
N LEU A 297 16.36 4.08 7.99
CA LEU A 297 17.05 5.23 8.56
C LEU A 297 18.33 5.60 7.79
N GLY A 298 19.00 4.60 7.18
CA GLY A 298 20.21 4.82 6.38
C GLY A 298 19.95 5.16 4.90
N ARG A 299 18.69 5.22 4.45
CA ARG A 299 18.39 5.50 3.04
C ARG A 299 18.68 6.94 2.67
N SER A 300 19.31 7.11 1.51
CA SER A 300 19.45 8.41 0.88
C SER A 300 18.11 8.84 0.24
N PRO A 301 17.78 10.13 0.23
CA PRO A 301 16.57 10.65 -0.42
C PRO A 301 16.57 10.55 -1.96
N GLY A 302 17.63 10.00 -2.55
CA GLY A 302 17.82 9.83 -3.99
C GLY A 302 19.10 10.51 -4.49
N GLN A 303 19.50 10.21 -5.74
CA GLN A 303 20.71 10.81 -6.33
C GLN A 303 20.60 12.35 -6.35
N GLY A 304 21.60 13.02 -5.77
CA GLY A 304 21.71 14.47 -5.80
C GLY A 304 20.81 15.24 -4.84
N LYS A 305 20.07 14.55 -3.96
CA LYS A 305 19.32 15.20 -2.89
C LYS A 305 20.04 15.03 -1.57
N GLU A 306 20.38 16.15 -0.95
CA GLU A 306 20.91 16.20 0.41
C GLU A 306 19.76 16.03 1.41
N LEU A 307 20.03 15.33 2.50
CA LEU A 307 19.12 15.31 3.64
C LEU A 307 19.26 16.62 4.40
N ALA A 308 18.13 17.24 4.73
CA ALA A 308 18.12 18.40 5.60
C ALA A 308 18.74 18.05 6.98
N ALA A 309 19.42 18.98 7.59
CA ALA A 309 20.07 18.78 8.90
C ALA A 309 19.06 18.34 9.98
N GLU A 310 17.82 18.83 9.91
CA GLU A 310 16.73 18.44 10.78
C GLU A 310 16.35 16.96 10.60
N ALA A 311 16.25 16.48 9.36
CA ALA A 311 15.98 15.07 9.06
C ALA A 311 17.07 14.15 9.63
N ILE A 312 18.36 14.55 9.50
CA ILE A 312 19.46 13.81 10.09
C ILE A 312 19.37 13.79 11.62
N SER A 313 19.05 14.94 12.23
CA SER A 313 18.82 15.04 13.68
C SER A 313 17.70 14.10 14.15
N ASN A 314 16.57 14.08 13.44
CA ASN A 314 15.46 13.19 13.74
C ASN A 314 15.88 11.71 13.63
N ARG A 315 16.57 11.31 12.57
CA ARG A 315 17.08 9.94 12.41
C ARG A 315 18.07 9.54 13.51
N ARG A 316 18.94 10.44 13.96
CA ARG A 316 19.86 10.20 15.09
C ARG A 316 19.10 10.06 16.39
N ALA A 317 18.07 10.87 16.64
CA ALA A 317 17.22 10.72 17.82
C ALA A 317 16.51 9.35 17.85
N ILE A 318 15.95 8.92 16.70
CA ILE A 318 15.36 7.59 16.56
C ILE A 318 16.39 6.50 16.84
N LEU A 319 17.56 6.57 16.22
CA LEU A 319 18.63 5.59 16.42
C LEU A 319 19.07 5.52 17.89
N THR A 320 19.15 6.66 18.58
CA THR A 320 19.44 6.72 20.02
C THR A 320 18.36 6.01 20.84
N GLY A 321 17.07 6.24 20.51
CA GLY A 321 15.95 5.54 21.14
C GLY A 321 16.01 4.02 20.93
N VAL A 322 16.31 3.58 19.71
CA VAL A 322 16.43 2.16 19.36
C VAL A 322 17.62 1.51 20.04
N LYS A 323 18.79 2.19 20.10
CA LYS A 323 19.99 1.70 20.82
C LYS A 323 19.70 1.38 22.29
N GLY A 324 18.86 2.18 22.93
CA GLY A 324 18.47 1.97 24.33
C GLY A 324 17.59 0.74 24.56
N THR A 325 17.10 0.06 23.51
CA THR A 325 16.17 -1.07 23.64
C THR A 325 16.86 -2.42 23.74
N THR A 326 18.11 -2.56 23.29
CA THR A 326 18.82 -3.85 23.28
C THR A 326 20.32 -3.70 23.44
N SER A 327 20.94 -4.67 24.14
CA SER A 327 22.38 -4.84 24.25
C SER A 327 22.92 -5.99 23.36
N ASP A 328 22.11 -6.57 22.51
CA ASP A 328 22.53 -7.66 21.60
C ASP A 328 23.68 -7.19 20.70
N PRO A 329 24.85 -7.87 20.71
CA PRO A 329 26.06 -7.42 20.01
C PRO A 329 25.89 -7.32 18.48
N ASP A 330 25.01 -8.13 17.90
CA ASP A 330 24.73 -8.07 16.47
C ASP A 330 23.98 -6.77 16.13
N PHE A 331 23.00 -6.37 16.95
CA PHE A 331 22.33 -5.09 16.78
C PHE A 331 23.25 -3.91 17.06
N GLN A 332 24.14 -4.00 18.06
CA GLN A 332 25.14 -2.95 18.31
C GLN A 332 26.05 -2.72 17.09
N THR A 333 26.44 -3.80 16.39
CA THR A 333 27.20 -3.71 15.13
C THR A 333 26.39 -3.02 14.03
N MET A 334 25.09 -3.34 13.91
CA MET A 334 24.18 -2.67 12.95
C MET A 334 24.03 -1.18 13.28
N PHE A 335 23.90 -0.83 14.56
CA PHE A 335 23.79 0.55 15.02
C PHE A 335 25.06 1.36 14.73
N ALA A 336 26.25 0.78 14.95
CA ALA A 336 27.50 1.43 14.62
C ALA A 336 27.64 1.69 13.09
N SER A 337 27.22 0.72 12.28
CA SER A 337 27.18 0.87 10.82
C SER A 337 26.21 1.98 10.40
N LEU A 338 25.07 2.10 11.10
CA LEU A 338 24.06 3.13 10.80
C LEU A 338 24.52 4.52 11.27
N ASP A 339 25.17 4.64 12.44
CA ASP A 339 25.79 5.92 12.87
C ASP A 339 26.74 6.46 11.80
N LYS A 340 27.68 5.61 11.36
CA LYS A 340 28.62 6.00 10.29
C LYS A 340 27.86 6.44 9.03
N ARG A 341 26.80 5.71 8.67
CA ARG A 341 25.97 6.09 7.50
C ARG A 341 25.30 7.45 7.67
N LEU A 342 24.79 7.77 8.87
CA LEU A 342 24.19 9.07 9.13
C LEU A 342 25.22 10.20 9.10
N ASP A 343 26.47 9.93 9.51
CA ASP A 343 27.57 10.87 9.34
C ASP A 343 27.91 11.10 7.86
N ASP A 344 27.94 10.02 7.05
CA ASP A 344 28.14 10.11 5.60
C ASP A 344 27.00 10.88 4.90
N LEU A 345 25.75 10.75 5.39
CA LEU A 345 24.60 11.50 4.85
C LEU A 345 24.58 12.96 5.30
N ALA A 346 25.17 13.27 6.45
CA ALA A 346 25.33 14.64 6.95
C ALA A 346 26.40 15.41 6.17
N ASN A 347 27.42 14.69 5.67
CA ASN A 347 28.54 15.25 4.93
C ASN A 347 28.75 14.43 3.65
N PRO A 348 27.85 14.54 2.66
CA PRO A 348 27.89 13.70 1.48
C PRO A 348 29.15 13.97 0.66
N THR A 349 29.89 12.89 0.36
CA THR A 349 30.99 12.88 -0.61
C THR A 349 30.52 12.25 -1.91
N GLU A 350 31.30 12.36 -3.00
CA GLU A 350 30.98 11.67 -4.28
C GLU A 350 30.87 10.15 -4.12
N GLU A 351 31.51 9.59 -3.09
CA GLU A 351 31.45 8.18 -2.73
C GLU A 351 30.25 7.84 -1.83
N THR A 352 29.49 8.82 -1.33
CA THR A 352 28.32 8.60 -0.46
C THR A 352 27.19 7.92 -1.25
N ASN A 353 27.25 6.62 -1.33
CA ASN A 353 26.69 5.83 -2.39
C ASN A 353 25.24 5.41 -2.16
N SER A 354 24.49 5.38 -3.24
CA SER A 354 23.11 4.83 -3.35
C SER A 354 23.00 3.33 -3.03
N ARG A 355 24.12 2.59 -2.95
CA ARG A 355 24.17 1.13 -2.72
C ARG A 355 24.50 0.73 -1.28
N TRP A 356 24.42 1.66 -0.34
CA TRP A 356 24.65 1.30 1.05
C TRP A 356 23.67 0.21 1.53
N ARG A 357 24.19 -0.72 2.30
CA ARG A 357 23.42 -1.76 2.99
C ARG A 357 23.88 -1.83 4.44
N LEU A 358 22.94 -2.07 5.32
CA LEU A 358 23.24 -2.26 6.72
C LEU A 358 24.13 -3.51 6.92
N SER A 359 25.23 -3.34 7.64
CA SER A 359 26.12 -4.45 8.03
C SER A 359 25.41 -5.34 9.04
N ASP A 360 25.06 -6.55 8.63
CA ASP A 360 24.39 -7.54 9.49
C ASP A 360 25.31 -8.75 9.69
N PRO A 361 25.88 -8.92 10.91
CA PRO A 361 26.80 -10.00 11.21
C PRO A 361 26.21 -11.39 11.01
N GLU A 362 24.91 -11.57 11.25
CA GLU A 362 24.27 -12.88 11.02
C GLU A 362 24.15 -13.21 9.54
N SER A 363 23.82 -12.24 8.70
CA SER A 363 23.81 -12.45 7.25
C SER A 363 25.20 -12.80 6.72
N ALA A 364 26.24 -12.15 7.23
CA ALA A 364 27.63 -12.47 6.88
C ALA A 364 28.01 -13.90 7.29
N ARG A 365 27.69 -14.33 8.51
CA ARG A 365 27.91 -15.72 8.99
C ARG A 365 27.17 -16.74 8.14
N ARG A 366 25.90 -16.51 7.80
CA ARG A 366 25.12 -17.42 6.94
C ARG A 366 25.69 -17.53 5.51
N GLU A 367 26.22 -16.44 4.99
CA GLU A 367 26.87 -16.44 3.67
C GLU A 367 28.19 -17.22 3.71
N GLU A 368 28.96 -17.07 4.77
CA GLU A 368 30.18 -17.84 5.00
C GLU A 368 29.89 -19.35 5.15
N GLU A 369 28.88 -19.73 5.93
CA GLU A 369 28.43 -21.10 6.08
C GLU A 369 27.98 -21.70 4.73
N ARG A 370 27.31 -20.93 3.89
CA ARG A 370 26.93 -21.37 2.53
C ARG A 370 28.16 -21.59 1.66
N ARG A 371 29.12 -20.67 1.67
CA ARG A 371 30.39 -20.83 0.93
C ARG A 371 31.15 -22.06 1.37
N ASN A 372 31.19 -22.34 2.67
CA ASN A 372 31.85 -23.50 3.24
C ASN A 372 31.12 -24.80 2.88
N ARG A 373 29.78 -24.81 2.80
CA ARG A 373 29.02 -25.98 2.32
C ARG A 373 29.20 -26.22 0.83
N ASP A 374 29.12 -25.18 0.03
CA ASP A 374 29.28 -25.29 -1.43
C ASP A 374 30.74 -25.53 -1.86
N GLY A 375 31.70 -25.12 -1.03
CA GLY A 375 33.15 -25.37 -1.24
C GLY A 375 33.62 -26.74 -0.76
N GLY A 376 32.83 -27.46 0.05
CA GLY A 376 33.18 -28.76 0.60
C GLY A 376 32.91 -29.97 -0.34
N GLU A 377 32.04 -29.81 -1.30
CA GLU A 377 31.86 -30.81 -2.36
C GLU A 377 32.75 -30.43 -3.55
N GLY A 378 33.95 -31.01 -3.59
CA GLY A 378 34.98 -30.82 -4.62
C GLY A 378 34.40 -30.92 -6.03
N ARG A 379 33.88 -29.85 -6.57
CA ARG A 379 33.82 -29.66 -8.00
C ARG A 379 35.23 -29.39 -8.48
N THR A 380 35.93 -30.45 -8.79
CA THR A 380 37.15 -30.38 -9.62
C THR A 380 36.83 -29.53 -10.85
N PRO A 381 37.50 -28.37 -11.06
CA PRO A 381 37.36 -27.61 -12.29
C PRO A 381 37.97 -28.45 -13.40
N GLY A 382 37.15 -29.03 -14.26
CA GLY A 382 37.74 -29.65 -15.45
C GLY A 382 37.22 -31.01 -15.89
N THR A 383 35.92 -31.26 -15.83
CA THR A 383 35.37 -32.29 -16.73
C THR A 383 34.64 -31.59 -17.87
N PRO A 384 35.25 -31.52 -19.08
CA PRO A 384 34.54 -30.95 -20.22
C PRO A 384 33.32 -31.82 -20.52
N ARG A 385 32.13 -31.17 -20.61
CA ARG A 385 30.93 -31.82 -21.15
C ARG A 385 31.25 -32.40 -22.51
N ARG A 386 31.17 -33.75 -22.64
CA ARG A 386 31.17 -34.41 -23.95
C ARG A 386 30.03 -33.81 -24.77
N PRO A 387 30.33 -33.33 -26.01
CA PRO A 387 29.28 -32.91 -26.93
C PRO A 387 28.48 -34.14 -27.33
N GLY A 388 27.17 -33.95 -27.43
CA GLY A 388 26.15 -34.96 -27.61
C GLY A 388 26.41 -35.93 -28.74
N GLN A 389 26.06 -37.19 -28.47
CA GLN A 389 25.62 -38.09 -29.49
C GLN A 389 24.12 -37.92 -29.64
N GLY A 390 23.74 -37.29 -30.75
CA GLY A 390 22.39 -37.35 -31.25
C GLY A 390 22.10 -38.72 -31.86
N ASN A 391 20.92 -39.18 -31.63
CA ASN A 391 20.15 -40.00 -32.58
C ASN A 391 18.73 -39.48 -32.57
#